data_fc649fdb444d4f3d11672f8fec264ea4
#
_entry.id   fc649fdb444d4f3d11672f8fec264ea4
#
_cell.length_a   1.000
_cell.length_b   1.000
_cell.length_c   1.000
_cell.angle_alpha   90.00
_cell.angle_beta   90.00
_cell.angle_gamma   90.00
#
_symmetry.space_group_name_H-M   'P 1'
#
loop_
_entity.id
_entity.type
_entity.pdbx_description
1 polymer ?
#
loop_
_entity_poly.entity_id
_entity_poly.type
_entity_poly.pdbx_seq_one_letter_code
_entity_poly.pdbx_strand_id
1 'polypeptide(L)'
;PTRRSSDLTLGLGTPGPFNAITDVPGVRVGHSTLNQRINGRQVRTGVTLVQPRAGAARLQPCFAGCHVLNGNGDATGLEWIREAGLLTTPIAITNTHSVGAVRDALIAEERAELGDSGLYWCMPVVMETFDGLLNDIWGQHVGARQVGEALACAESGPVREGSVGGGTGMICHEFKGGIGSASRRLPAEQGGWTVGALVQANHGQRRELRGDGY
;
A
#
# COMPACT_ATOMS: atom_id res chain seq x y z
N PRO A 1 21.34 8.60 -7.95
CA PRO A 1 20.81 7.24 -7.89
C PRO A 1 20.37 6.97 -6.46
N THR A 2 19.09 6.84 -6.25
CA THR A 2 18.55 6.38 -4.97
C THR A 2 18.91 4.90 -4.82
N ARG A 3 19.70 4.55 -3.80
CA ARG A 3 19.90 3.15 -3.42
C ARG A 3 18.53 2.56 -3.11
N ARG A 4 18.25 1.40 -3.67
CA ARG A 4 17.05 0.63 -3.33
C ARG A 4 17.24 0.01 -1.95
N SER A 5 16.16 -0.25 -1.23
CA SER A 5 16.22 -1.00 0.04
C SER A 5 16.89 -2.37 -0.13
N SER A 6 16.78 -2.97 -1.33
CA SER A 6 17.45 -4.21 -1.72
C SER A 6 18.99 -4.12 -1.70
N ASP A 7 19.57 -2.91 -1.77
CA ASP A 7 21.01 -2.70 -1.78
C ASP A 7 21.60 -2.58 -0.35
N LEU A 8 20.75 -2.61 0.66
CA LEU A 8 21.15 -2.51 2.07
C LEU A 8 20.99 -3.86 2.75
N THR A 9 22.05 -4.31 3.40
CA THR A 9 21.97 -5.44 4.32
C THR A 9 21.58 -4.92 5.69
N LEU A 10 20.30 -5.08 6.03
CA LEU A 10 19.74 -4.65 7.31
C LEU A 10 19.14 -5.84 8.05
N GLY A 11 19.42 -5.92 9.34
CA GLY A 11 18.88 -6.94 10.22
C GLY A 11 19.38 -8.36 9.90
N LEU A 12 18.77 -9.34 10.58
CA LEU A 12 19.05 -10.77 10.43
C LEU A 12 18.06 -11.41 9.48
N GLY A 13 18.47 -12.50 8.84
CA GLY A 13 17.63 -13.31 7.95
C GLY A 13 17.94 -13.12 6.47
N THR A 14 17.52 -14.09 5.67
CA THR A 14 17.78 -14.15 4.23
C THR A 14 16.68 -13.42 3.45
N PRO A 15 16.98 -12.38 2.68
CA PRO A 15 15.99 -11.78 1.79
C PRO A 15 15.50 -12.74 0.71
N GLY A 16 14.27 -12.54 0.23
CA GLY A 16 13.80 -13.16 -1.01
C GLY A 16 14.50 -12.56 -2.24
N PRO A 17 14.21 -13.08 -3.45
CA PRO A 17 14.89 -12.67 -4.69
C PRO A 17 14.82 -11.17 -5.01
N PHE A 18 13.72 -10.51 -4.66
CA PHE A 18 13.49 -9.08 -4.90
C PHE A 18 13.66 -8.24 -3.64
N ASN A 19 13.81 -8.88 -2.47
CA ASN A 19 13.71 -8.24 -1.17
C ASN A 19 12.49 -7.32 -1.09
N ALA A 20 11.32 -7.82 -1.45
CA ALA A 20 10.08 -7.07 -1.57
C ALA A 20 8.88 -7.90 -1.10
N ILE A 21 7.76 -7.27 -0.79
CA ILE A 21 6.51 -7.95 -0.41
C ILE A 21 6.06 -8.96 -1.48
N THR A 22 6.40 -8.71 -2.73
CA THR A 22 6.10 -9.54 -3.89
C THR A 22 6.90 -10.86 -3.94
N ASP A 23 7.85 -11.07 -3.04
CA ASP A 23 8.47 -12.38 -2.83
C ASP A 23 7.50 -13.38 -2.18
N VAL A 24 6.41 -12.89 -1.59
CA VAL A 24 5.28 -13.73 -1.16
C VAL A 24 4.50 -14.14 -2.41
N PRO A 25 4.38 -15.46 -2.69
CA PRO A 25 3.75 -15.92 -3.92
C PRO A 25 2.32 -15.39 -4.10
N GLY A 26 2.04 -14.84 -5.28
CA GLY A 26 0.73 -14.30 -5.65
C GLY A 26 0.51 -12.84 -5.26
N VAL A 27 1.35 -12.26 -4.42
CA VAL A 27 1.27 -10.82 -4.11
C VAL A 27 1.72 -9.99 -5.29
N ARG A 28 0.94 -8.95 -5.60
CA ARG A 28 1.24 -7.95 -6.63
C ARG A 28 1.11 -6.54 -6.06
N VAL A 29 1.90 -5.61 -6.57
CA VAL A 29 1.86 -4.21 -6.18
C VAL A 29 1.74 -3.32 -7.41
N GLY A 30 0.81 -2.37 -7.36
CA GLY A 30 0.63 -1.37 -8.40
C GLY A 30 0.60 0.04 -7.84
N HIS A 31 1.02 1.01 -8.64
CA HIS A 31 1.08 2.42 -8.25
C HIS A 31 0.53 3.31 -9.35
N SER A 32 -0.35 4.25 -8.98
CA SER A 32 -0.63 5.42 -9.80
C SER A 32 -0.09 6.66 -9.10
N THR A 33 0.76 7.42 -9.80
CA THR A 33 1.52 8.54 -9.25
C THR A 33 1.12 9.84 -9.93
N LEU A 34 0.76 10.85 -9.14
CA LEU A 34 0.52 12.21 -9.58
C LEU A 34 1.66 13.11 -9.07
N ASN A 35 2.48 13.63 -9.98
CA ASN A 35 3.53 14.61 -9.68
C ASN A 35 3.54 15.69 -10.75
N GLN A 36 2.67 16.69 -10.57
CA GLN A 36 2.42 17.73 -11.57
C GLN A 36 1.87 19.00 -10.93
N ARG A 37 1.69 20.04 -11.72
CA ARG A 37 0.93 21.23 -11.32
C ARG A 37 -0.46 21.20 -11.95
N ILE A 38 -1.49 21.45 -11.14
CA ILE A 38 -2.88 21.58 -11.57
C ILE A 38 -3.38 22.93 -11.06
N ASN A 39 -3.84 23.80 -11.96
CA ASN A 39 -4.34 25.14 -11.61
C ASN A 39 -3.36 25.94 -10.74
N GLY A 40 -2.05 25.82 -11.03
CA GLY A 40 -1.00 26.52 -10.28
C GLY A 40 -0.60 25.86 -8.95
N ARG A 41 -1.34 24.88 -8.45
CA ARG A 41 -1.07 24.15 -7.21
C ARG A 41 -0.18 22.93 -7.47
N GLN A 42 0.71 22.62 -6.52
CA GLN A 42 1.55 21.44 -6.61
C GLN A 42 0.77 20.21 -6.18
N VAL A 43 0.66 19.22 -7.05
CA VAL A 43 0.05 17.92 -6.79
C VAL A 43 1.17 16.87 -6.71
N ARG A 44 1.33 16.27 -5.54
CA ARG A 44 2.29 15.19 -5.26
C ARG A 44 1.61 14.15 -4.40
N THR A 45 0.90 13.24 -5.04
CA THR A 45 0.07 12.24 -4.39
C THR A 45 -0.08 11.01 -5.27
N GLY A 46 -0.95 10.09 -4.90
CA GLY A 46 -1.26 8.91 -5.67
C GLY A 46 -1.92 7.83 -4.84
N VAL A 47 -1.96 6.64 -5.38
CA VAL A 47 -2.44 5.44 -4.71
C VAL A 47 -1.48 4.28 -4.96
N THR A 48 -1.22 3.52 -3.91
CA THR A 48 -0.52 2.23 -3.96
C THR A 48 -1.53 1.14 -3.66
N LEU A 49 -1.57 0.12 -4.51
CA LEU A 49 -2.44 -1.04 -4.34
C LEU A 49 -1.60 -2.30 -4.11
N VAL A 50 -2.03 -3.10 -3.15
CA VAL A 50 -1.51 -4.44 -2.89
C VAL A 50 -2.62 -5.45 -3.16
N GLN A 51 -2.45 -6.26 -4.18
CA GLN A 51 -3.27 -7.45 -4.40
C GLN A 51 -2.68 -8.59 -3.57
N PRO A 52 -3.37 -9.11 -2.56
CA PRO A 52 -2.80 -10.05 -1.60
C PRO A 52 -2.62 -11.46 -2.19
N ARG A 53 -3.26 -11.72 -3.33
CA ARG A 53 -3.27 -13.03 -3.98
C ARG A 53 -3.53 -12.89 -5.48
N ALA A 54 -3.09 -13.85 -6.26
CA ALA A 54 -3.45 -13.94 -7.67
C ALA A 54 -4.95 -14.23 -7.83
N GLY A 55 -5.59 -13.56 -8.80
CA GLY A 55 -7.03 -13.65 -9.03
C GLY A 55 -7.87 -12.79 -8.07
N ALA A 56 -9.17 -13.01 -8.07
CA ALA A 56 -10.11 -12.25 -7.26
C ALA A 56 -9.99 -12.64 -5.78
N ALA A 57 -9.60 -11.70 -4.94
CA ALA A 57 -9.42 -11.91 -3.48
C ALA A 57 -10.72 -12.39 -2.81
N ARG A 58 -11.89 -11.97 -3.30
CA ARG A 58 -13.19 -12.42 -2.79
C ARG A 58 -13.45 -13.92 -2.96
N LEU A 59 -12.89 -14.55 -4.01
CA LEU A 59 -13.05 -15.98 -4.28
C LEU A 59 -12.01 -16.84 -3.53
N GLN A 60 -10.88 -16.23 -3.19
CA GLN A 60 -9.78 -16.87 -2.48
C GLN A 60 -9.26 -15.93 -1.38
N PRO A 61 -10.05 -15.69 -0.32
CA PRO A 61 -9.67 -14.75 0.73
C PRO A 61 -8.38 -15.18 1.45
N CYS A 62 -7.66 -14.20 1.99
CA CYS A 62 -6.52 -14.44 2.85
C CYS A 62 -6.94 -14.30 4.31
N PHE A 63 -6.36 -15.09 5.21
CA PHE A 63 -6.44 -14.78 6.63
C PHE A 63 -5.81 -13.41 6.89
N ALA A 64 -6.46 -12.61 7.70
CA ALA A 64 -6.05 -11.25 7.98
C ALA A 64 -6.31 -10.85 9.42
N GLY A 65 -5.47 -9.97 9.92
CA GLY A 65 -5.65 -9.25 11.17
C GLY A 65 -5.26 -7.80 10.99
N CYS A 66 -5.73 -6.93 11.87
CA CYS A 66 -5.37 -5.51 11.86
C CYS A 66 -5.03 -5.03 13.26
N HIS A 67 -4.10 -4.08 13.31
CA HIS A 67 -3.75 -3.36 14.52
C HIS A 67 -3.73 -1.86 14.24
N VAL A 68 -4.33 -1.09 15.14
CA VAL A 68 -4.36 0.38 15.09
C VAL A 68 -3.52 0.88 16.24
N LEU A 69 -2.36 1.46 15.94
CA LEU A 69 -1.44 1.98 16.95
C LEU A 69 -2.04 3.19 17.70
N ASN A 70 -2.73 4.07 16.96
CA ASN A 70 -3.44 5.24 17.49
C ASN A 70 -4.54 5.68 16.52
N GLY A 71 -5.36 6.65 16.91
CA GLY A 71 -6.47 7.17 16.10
C GLY A 71 -6.10 8.33 15.18
N ASN A 72 -4.83 8.61 14.94
CA ASN A 72 -4.41 9.71 14.07
C ASN A 72 -4.26 9.25 12.61
N GLY A 73 -5.34 8.79 12.05
CA GLY A 73 -5.43 8.30 10.68
C GLY A 73 -6.79 7.68 10.38
N ASP A 74 -7.08 7.41 9.14
CA ASP A 74 -8.30 6.76 8.69
C ASP A 74 -8.00 5.45 7.96
N ALA A 75 -8.86 4.45 8.19
CA ALA A 75 -8.80 3.19 7.49
C ALA A 75 -10.18 2.55 7.39
N THR A 76 -10.55 2.11 6.20
CA THR A 76 -11.82 1.41 5.94
C THR A 76 -11.65 -0.11 5.94
N GLY A 77 -12.75 -0.85 6.10
CA GLY A 77 -12.76 -2.31 6.00
C GLY A 77 -12.17 -3.06 7.20
N LEU A 78 -11.63 -2.38 8.20
CA LEU A 78 -10.96 -3.02 9.33
C LEU A 78 -11.93 -3.75 10.26
N GLU A 79 -13.16 -3.25 10.43
CA GLU A 79 -14.17 -3.92 11.26
C GLU A 79 -14.57 -5.28 10.68
N TRP A 80 -14.63 -5.39 9.35
CA TRP A 80 -14.83 -6.67 8.70
C TRP A 80 -13.67 -7.65 8.96
N ILE A 81 -12.42 -7.16 8.87
CA ILE A 81 -11.24 -7.99 9.19
C ILE A 81 -11.29 -8.46 10.64
N ARG A 82 -11.67 -7.58 11.58
CA ARG A 82 -11.79 -7.96 13.01
C ARG A 82 -12.87 -9.02 13.26
N GLU A 83 -13.98 -8.90 12.56
CA GLU A 83 -15.11 -9.84 12.69
C GLU A 83 -14.83 -11.17 12.00
N ALA A 84 -14.39 -11.14 10.74
CA ALA A 84 -14.29 -12.31 9.89
C ALA A 84 -12.91 -12.98 9.91
N GLY A 85 -11.85 -12.25 10.28
CA GLY A 85 -10.47 -12.72 10.14
C GLY A 85 -10.01 -12.88 8.70
N LEU A 86 -10.70 -12.25 7.74
CA LEU A 86 -10.49 -12.45 6.30
C LEU A 86 -10.33 -11.12 5.57
N LEU A 87 -9.37 -11.11 4.63
CA LEU A 87 -9.21 -10.06 3.63
C LEU A 87 -9.76 -10.56 2.30
N THR A 88 -10.77 -9.87 1.79
CA THR A 88 -11.53 -10.24 0.58
C THR A 88 -11.37 -9.24 -0.57
N THR A 89 -10.58 -8.18 -0.38
CA THR A 89 -10.34 -7.12 -1.37
C THR A 89 -8.85 -6.82 -1.49
N PRO A 90 -8.40 -6.11 -2.53
CA PRO A 90 -7.12 -5.44 -2.51
C PRO A 90 -7.01 -4.47 -1.33
N ILE A 91 -5.78 -4.17 -0.92
CA ILE A 91 -5.47 -3.11 0.04
C ILE A 91 -4.98 -1.89 -0.75
N ALA A 92 -5.57 -0.73 -0.49
CA ALA A 92 -5.11 0.54 -1.04
C ALA A 92 -4.51 1.43 0.05
N ILE A 93 -3.47 2.19 -0.30
CA ILE A 93 -2.90 3.22 0.56
C ILE A 93 -2.80 4.51 -0.26
N THR A 94 -3.34 5.60 0.26
CA THR A 94 -3.43 6.89 -0.43
C THR A 94 -3.18 8.05 0.54
N ASN A 95 -3.69 9.24 0.24
CA ASN A 95 -3.68 10.38 1.17
C ASN A 95 -4.99 10.49 1.97
N THR A 96 -4.95 11.28 3.04
CA THR A 96 -6.04 11.43 4.01
C THR A 96 -7.39 11.77 3.37
N HIS A 97 -7.44 12.71 2.43
CA HIS A 97 -8.72 13.16 1.85
C HIS A 97 -9.21 12.30 0.67
N SER A 98 -8.44 11.29 0.27
CA SER A 98 -8.81 10.44 -0.88
C SER A 98 -9.32 9.06 -0.47
N VAL A 99 -9.36 8.72 0.82
CA VAL A 99 -9.81 7.40 1.33
C VAL A 99 -11.19 7.03 0.80
N GLY A 100 -12.16 7.93 0.92
CA GLY A 100 -13.53 7.70 0.44
C GLY A 100 -13.59 7.47 -1.07
N ALA A 101 -12.94 8.33 -1.85
CA ALA A 101 -12.92 8.22 -3.31
C ALA A 101 -12.25 6.91 -3.81
N VAL A 102 -11.16 6.50 -3.16
CA VAL A 102 -10.46 5.25 -3.47
C VAL A 102 -11.29 4.04 -3.07
N ARG A 103 -11.98 4.10 -1.92
CA ARG A 103 -12.91 3.05 -1.48
C ARG A 103 -14.04 2.86 -2.49
N ASP A 104 -14.70 3.95 -2.89
CA ASP A 104 -15.81 3.89 -3.83
C ASP A 104 -15.35 3.40 -5.21
N ALA A 105 -14.15 3.77 -5.64
CA ALA A 105 -13.56 3.27 -6.87
C ALA A 105 -13.29 1.76 -6.81
N LEU A 106 -12.77 1.23 -5.70
CA LEU A 106 -12.58 -0.22 -5.52
C LEU A 106 -13.90 -0.99 -5.55
N ILE A 107 -14.97 -0.43 -4.98
CA ILE A 107 -16.31 -1.02 -5.08
C ILE A 107 -16.79 -1.06 -6.53
N ALA A 108 -16.55 0.00 -7.30
CA ALA A 108 -16.91 0.07 -8.71
C ALA A 108 -16.14 -0.95 -9.56
N GLU A 109 -14.84 -1.13 -9.31
CA GLU A 109 -14.01 -2.15 -9.98
C GLU A 109 -14.49 -3.57 -9.66
N GLU A 110 -14.77 -3.87 -8.40
CA GLU A 110 -15.37 -5.16 -7.99
C GLU A 110 -16.71 -5.41 -8.70
N ARG A 111 -17.56 -4.38 -8.79
CA ARG A 111 -18.85 -4.47 -9.48
C ARG A 111 -18.67 -4.75 -10.97
N ALA A 112 -17.71 -4.10 -11.60
CA ALA A 112 -17.41 -4.31 -13.01
C ALA A 112 -16.91 -5.73 -13.30
N GLU A 113 -16.08 -6.28 -12.40
CA GLU A 113 -15.57 -7.65 -12.50
C GLU A 113 -16.69 -8.71 -12.30
N LEU A 114 -17.61 -8.45 -11.36
CA LEU A 114 -18.71 -9.36 -11.04
C LEU A 114 -19.80 -9.43 -12.11
N GLY A 115 -20.03 -8.34 -12.85
CA GLY A 115 -21.18 -8.20 -13.72
C GLY A 115 -22.51 -8.33 -12.94
N ASP A 116 -23.50 -9.02 -13.52
CA ASP A 116 -24.82 -9.24 -12.89
C ASP A 116 -24.90 -10.56 -12.10
N SER A 117 -23.78 -11.14 -11.71
CA SER A 117 -23.70 -12.47 -11.09
C SER A 117 -24.07 -12.52 -9.61
N GLY A 118 -25.19 -11.92 -9.21
CA GLY A 118 -25.80 -12.18 -7.92
C GLY A 118 -25.57 -11.11 -6.84
N LEU A 119 -26.00 -11.42 -5.63
CA LEU A 119 -25.92 -10.56 -4.46
C LEU A 119 -24.52 -10.66 -3.84
N TYR A 120 -23.73 -9.63 -3.99
CA TYR A 120 -22.40 -9.53 -3.38
C TYR A 120 -22.20 -8.13 -2.78
N TRP A 121 -21.40 -8.07 -1.73
CA TRP A 121 -20.96 -6.84 -1.09
C TRP A 121 -19.47 -6.95 -0.77
N CYS A 122 -18.79 -5.83 -0.70
CA CYS A 122 -17.39 -5.79 -0.29
C CYS A 122 -17.13 -4.61 0.66
N MET A 123 -16.12 -4.78 1.51
CA MET A 123 -15.63 -3.73 2.40
C MET A 123 -14.14 -3.51 2.11
N PRO A 124 -13.79 -2.71 1.09
CA PRO A 124 -12.41 -2.49 0.71
C PRO A 124 -11.58 -1.91 1.85
N VAL A 125 -10.35 -2.39 1.95
CA VAL A 125 -9.35 -1.86 2.89
C VAL A 125 -8.63 -0.71 2.20
N VAL A 126 -8.87 0.51 2.67
CA VAL A 126 -8.18 1.72 2.22
C VAL A 126 -7.62 2.42 3.43
N MET A 127 -6.32 2.65 3.43
CA MET A 127 -5.57 3.34 4.49
C MET A 127 -4.98 4.64 3.95
N GLU A 128 -4.59 5.53 4.85
CA GLU A 128 -4.04 6.82 4.46
C GLU A 128 -2.78 7.20 5.22
N THR A 129 -2.06 8.15 4.65
CA THR A 129 -1.05 8.96 5.30
C THR A 129 -1.12 10.40 4.80
N PHE A 130 -0.73 11.36 5.65
CA PHE A 130 -0.88 12.79 5.38
C PHE A 130 0.20 13.32 4.44
N ASP A 131 -0.20 13.88 3.29
CA ASP A 131 0.71 14.48 2.29
C ASP A 131 0.57 16.00 2.14
N GLY A 132 -0.27 16.64 2.95
CA GLY A 132 -0.68 18.05 2.80
C GLY A 132 0.45 19.09 2.91
N LEU A 133 1.67 18.71 3.31
CA LEU A 133 2.82 19.60 3.29
C LEU A 133 3.44 19.74 1.88
N LEU A 134 3.33 18.72 1.05
CA LEU A 134 3.92 18.67 -0.29
C LEU A 134 2.88 18.61 -1.41
N ASN A 135 1.62 18.36 -1.08
CA ASN A 135 0.51 18.14 -1.99
C ASN A 135 -0.63 19.12 -1.75
N ASP A 136 -1.32 19.51 -2.81
CA ASP A 136 -2.64 20.16 -2.71
C ASP A 136 -3.69 19.13 -2.28
N ILE A 137 -3.71 18.81 -0.99
CA ILE A 137 -4.55 17.74 -0.42
C ILE A 137 -6.06 18.05 -0.56
N TRP A 138 -6.45 19.33 -0.53
CA TRP A 138 -7.84 19.77 -0.67
C TRP A 138 -8.38 19.62 -2.10
N GLY A 139 -7.50 19.47 -3.09
CA GLY A 139 -7.90 19.28 -4.48
C GLY A 139 -8.45 17.88 -4.78
N GLN A 140 -8.34 16.92 -3.86
CA GLN A 140 -8.86 15.55 -4.00
C GLN A 140 -8.53 14.90 -5.34
N HIS A 141 -7.25 14.94 -5.71
CA HIS A 141 -6.78 14.57 -7.04
C HIS A 141 -6.75 13.07 -7.34
N VAL A 142 -6.91 12.21 -6.32
CA VAL A 142 -6.92 10.75 -6.46
C VAL A 142 -8.36 10.24 -6.50
N GLY A 143 -8.69 9.47 -7.52
CA GLY A 143 -10.03 8.91 -7.72
C GLY A 143 -10.01 7.63 -8.57
N ALA A 144 -11.14 7.32 -9.21
CA ALA A 144 -11.33 6.07 -9.95
C ALA A 144 -10.25 5.82 -11.01
N ARG A 145 -9.83 6.85 -11.75
CA ARG A 145 -8.78 6.70 -12.78
C ARG A 145 -7.48 6.20 -12.18
N GLN A 146 -7.03 6.76 -11.05
CA GLN A 146 -5.79 6.37 -10.40
C GLN A 146 -5.87 4.95 -9.81
N VAL A 147 -7.04 4.57 -9.31
CA VAL A 147 -7.29 3.20 -8.83
C VAL A 147 -7.22 2.21 -9.98
N GLY A 148 -7.90 2.47 -11.10
CA GLY A 148 -7.84 1.63 -12.29
C GLY A 148 -6.43 1.50 -12.86
N GLU A 149 -5.67 2.62 -12.95
CA GLU A 149 -4.26 2.61 -13.37
C GLU A 149 -3.39 1.73 -12.45
N ALA A 150 -3.57 1.85 -11.12
CA ALA A 150 -2.81 1.06 -10.15
C ALA A 150 -3.16 -0.43 -10.19
N LEU A 151 -4.44 -0.79 -10.40
CA LEU A 151 -4.87 -2.17 -10.58
C LEU A 151 -4.29 -2.77 -11.86
N ALA A 152 -4.37 -2.03 -12.97
CA ALA A 152 -3.89 -2.48 -14.27
C ALA A 152 -2.38 -2.71 -14.33
N CYS A 153 -1.59 -1.93 -13.57
CA CYS A 153 -0.14 -2.08 -13.52
C CYS A 153 0.36 -2.94 -12.33
N ALA A 154 -0.55 -3.56 -11.57
CA ALA A 154 -0.15 -4.40 -10.44
C ALA A 154 0.57 -5.66 -10.92
N GLU A 155 1.81 -5.82 -10.50
CA GLU A 155 2.68 -6.91 -10.90
C GLU A 155 3.46 -7.50 -9.73
N SER A 156 3.95 -8.72 -9.88
CA SER A 156 4.96 -9.33 -9.03
C SER A 156 6.35 -8.90 -9.50
N GLY A 157 7.39 -9.16 -8.70
CA GLY A 157 8.74 -8.76 -9.04
C GLY A 157 9.22 -7.55 -8.22
N PRO A 158 10.21 -6.80 -8.70
CA PRO A 158 10.75 -5.66 -7.95
C PRO A 158 9.70 -4.58 -7.72
N VAL A 159 9.46 -4.20 -6.47
CA VAL A 159 8.55 -3.10 -6.12
C VAL A 159 9.24 -1.76 -6.33
N ARG A 160 8.56 -0.81 -6.98
CA ARG A 160 9.03 0.57 -7.07
C ARG A 160 8.89 1.23 -5.70
N GLU A 161 9.94 1.92 -5.26
CA GLU A 161 10.03 2.52 -3.92
C GLU A 161 10.19 4.05 -3.97
N GLY A 162 10.10 4.68 -2.81
CA GLY A 162 10.26 6.12 -2.63
C GLY A 162 9.04 6.92 -3.03
N SER A 163 9.23 7.92 -3.89
CA SER A 163 8.18 8.87 -4.30
C SER A 163 7.28 8.30 -5.39
N VAL A 164 6.57 7.23 -5.11
CA VAL A 164 5.64 6.56 -6.03
C VAL A 164 4.31 6.29 -5.35
N GLY A 165 3.24 6.23 -6.15
CA GLY A 165 1.90 5.95 -5.64
C GLY A 165 1.52 6.86 -4.48
N GLY A 166 0.91 6.30 -3.46
CA GLY A 166 0.56 7.02 -2.22
C GLY A 166 1.76 7.62 -1.50
N GLY A 167 2.97 7.10 -1.68
CA GLY A 167 4.20 7.61 -1.06
C GLY A 167 4.74 8.90 -1.65
N THR A 168 4.13 9.43 -2.72
CA THR A 168 4.69 10.54 -3.52
C THR A 168 4.86 11.83 -2.71
N GLY A 169 3.89 12.22 -1.89
CA GLY A 169 3.91 13.46 -1.08
C GLY A 169 4.31 13.27 0.38
N MET A 170 4.82 12.11 0.77
CA MET A 170 5.05 11.75 2.17
C MET A 170 6.34 12.34 2.74
N ILE A 171 6.30 12.68 4.03
CA ILE A 171 7.44 13.08 4.85
C ILE A 171 7.54 12.09 6.00
N CYS A 172 8.75 11.61 6.29
CA CYS A 172 9.04 10.70 7.38
C CYS A 172 10.33 11.13 8.09
N HIS A 173 10.30 11.30 9.40
CA HIS A 173 11.41 11.83 10.20
C HIS A 173 11.97 13.15 9.63
N GLU A 174 11.09 14.03 9.13
CA GLU A 174 11.44 15.30 8.47
C GLU A 174 12.30 15.16 7.22
N PHE A 175 12.45 13.94 6.70
CA PHE A 175 13.00 13.64 5.38
C PHE A 175 11.88 13.32 4.39
N LYS A 176 12.19 13.21 3.10
CA LYS A 176 11.26 12.70 2.12
C LYS A 176 10.92 11.23 2.47
N GLY A 177 9.68 10.99 2.83
CA GLY A 177 9.11 9.66 3.02
C GLY A 177 8.78 8.97 1.71
N GLY A 178 8.00 7.90 1.77
CA GLY A 178 7.57 7.19 0.55
C GLY A 178 7.27 5.72 0.80
N ILE A 179 7.22 4.96 -0.29
CA ILE A 179 7.04 3.52 -0.27
C ILE A 179 8.39 2.84 -0.01
N GLY A 180 8.38 1.84 0.87
CA GLY A 180 9.47 0.89 1.05
C GLY A 180 8.94 -0.53 1.10
N SER A 181 9.76 -1.50 0.69
CA SER A 181 9.37 -2.90 0.73
C SER A 181 10.56 -3.78 1.09
N ALA A 182 10.29 -4.90 1.74
CA ALA A 182 11.31 -5.89 2.08
C ALA A 182 10.67 -7.27 2.26
N SER A 183 11.53 -8.31 2.22
CA SER A 183 11.12 -9.67 2.56
C SER A 183 12.20 -10.41 3.36
N ARG A 184 11.77 -11.46 4.06
CA ARG A 184 12.66 -12.42 4.72
C ARG A 184 12.12 -13.82 4.54
N ARG A 185 13.02 -14.75 4.22
CA ARG A 185 12.70 -16.17 4.14
C ARG A 185 13.08 -16.85 5.45
N LEU A 186 12.14 -17.58 6.00
CA LEU A 186 12.40 -18.41 7.17
C LEU A 186 13.21 -19.66 6.76
N PRO A 187 14.02 -20.20 7.66
CA PRO A 187 14.72 -21.46 7.45
C PRO A 187 13.77 -22.62 7.14
N ALA A 188 14.25 -23.64 6.42
CA ALA A 188 13.42 -24.77 6.02
C ALA A 188 12.82 -25.52 7.23
N GLU A 189 13.56 -25.63 8.33
CA GLU A 189 13.13 -26.21 9.59
C GLU A 189 12.00 -25.43 10.27
N GLN A 190 11.80 -24.17 9.89
CA GLN A 190 10.68 -23.31 10.32
C GLN A 190 9.58 -23.20 9.24
N GLY A 191 9.58 -24.11 8.26
CA GLY A 191 8.58 -24.16 7.20
C GLY A 191 8.96 -23.44 5.91
N GLY A 192 10.11 -22.76 5.84
CA GLY A 192 10.59 -22.08 4.63
C GLY A 192 9.72 -20.94 4.13
N TRP A 193 8.83 -20.41 4.97
CA TRP A 193 7.89 -19.34 4.63
C TRP A 193 8.58 -18.04 4.27
N THR A 194 7.93 -17.25 3.43
CA THR A 194 8.38 -15.89 3.12
C THR A 194 7.47 -14.89 3.84
N VAL A 195 8.08 -14.00 4.60
CA VAL A 195 7.43 -12.83 5.20
C VAL A 195 7.75 -11.62 4.34
N GLY A 196 6.74 -10.95 3.84
CA GLY A 196 6.88 -9.72 3.05
C GLY A 196 6.27 -8.53 3.76
N ALA A 197 6.89 -7.36 3.59
CA ALA A 197 6.41 -6.10 4.12
C ALA A 197 6.38 -5.02 3.04
N LEU A 198 5.37 -4.15 3.10
CA LEU A 198 5.29 -2.90 2.37
C LEU A 198 4.90 -1.80 3.35
N VAL A 199 5.60 -0.69 3.31
CA VAL A 199 5.39 0.46 4.20
C VAL A 199 5.22 1.71 3.36
N GLN A 200 4.20 2.51 3.67
CA GLN A 200 4.11 3.91 3.27
C GLN A 200 4.54 4.75 4.48
N ALA A 201 5.76 5.27 4.43
CA ALA A 201 6.40 5.91 5.59
C ALA A 201 6.00 7.38 5.72
N ASN A 202 5.33 7.72 6.85
CA ASN A 202 4.84 9.07 7.16
C ASN A 202 4.73 9.27 8.67
N HIS A 203 5.87 9.36 9.37
CA HIS A 203 5.87 9.52 10.82
C HIS A 203 7.18 10.13 11.34
N GLY A 204 7.20 10.50 12.62
CA GLY A 204 8.38 10.76 13.40
C GLY A 204 9.05 12.12 13.17
N GLN A 205 9.83 12.51 14.15
CA GLN A 205 10.74 13.66 14.09
C GLN A 205 12.17 13.17 13.84
N ARG A 206 13.02 14.02 13.26
CA ARG A 206 14.41 13.67 12.91
C ARG A 206 15.20 13.10 14.09
N ARG A 207 15.01 13.66 15.29
CA ARG A 207 15.66 13.20 16.53
C ARG A 207 15.25 11.78 16.97
N GLU A 208 14.14 11.28 16.41
CA GLU A 208 13.58 9.95 16.74
C GLU A 208 14.05 8.88 15.77
N LEU A 209 14.71 9.27 14.67
CA LEU A 209 15.20 8.33 13.68
C LEU A 209 16.20 7.36 14.34
N ARG A 210 15.94 6.08 14.14
CA ARG A 210 16.83 4.98 14.51
C ARG A 210 16.99 4.09 13.31
N GLY A 211 18.18 3.55 13.14
CA GLY A 211 18.49 2.60 12.09
C GLY A 211 19.38 1.50 12.62
N ASP A 212 18.97 0.25 12.45
CA ASP A 212 19.75 -0.96 12.81
C ASP A 212 20.38 -0.94 14.21
N GLY A 213 19.62 -0.39 15.18
CA GLY A 213 20.05 -0.31 16.59
C GLY A 213 20.83 0.97 16.96
N TYR A 214 20.99 1.92 16.04
CA TYR A 214 21.66 3.22 16.28
C TYR A 214 20.68 4.39 16.28
#